data_d04b61c2564b6dedef892319063de228
#
_entry.id   d04b61c2564b6dedef892319063de228
#
_cell.length_a   1.000
_cell.length_b   1.000
_cell.length_c   1.000
_cell.angle_alpha   90.00
_cell.angle_beta   90.00
_cell.angle_gamma   90.00
#
_symmetry.space_group_name_H-M   'P 1'
#
loop_
_entity.id
_entity.type
_entity.pdbx_description
1 polymer ?
#
loop_
_entity_poly.entity_id
_entity_poly.type
_entity_poly.pdbx_seq_one_letter_code
_entity_poly.pdbx_strand_id
1 'polypeptide(L)'
;MKLVIKNGRVMDPASGRDEVTNIWVEDEKIIGFGEHPEWAEEAEKLNAEGCVVAPGLVDVHVHFRDPGFTYKEDLETGSRAASAGGFTTVVCMANTKPIVDTPEVLQDILERTKSLPIHVKQASAVSKNFEGKELVDFDAMVEAGTCGFTDDGIPLTNAGFIKKAMEAAARVDMPISLHEEDPTLNEVNGVNKGVISDKMGMGGAPAISEDVMVARDVMLALETGAKVDIQHISSGRSVDLVRLAKKKGAKVYAEATPHHFTLTEEDVPNYGTMAKMNPPLRTEWDRTKIIEGLADGTIDMIATDHAPHAIEEKEREFTKAPSGIVGLETSLSLGITSLVKRGYLTMMQLLEKMTVNPARLYKFDCGTLEEGKAADIVIFAPDEVRTVESFESKAENSPFLGAQLYGKVKYTICDGKVVYRG
;
A
#
# COMPACT_ATOMS: atom_id res chain seq x y z
N MET A 1 7.10 17.41 -23.62
CA MET A 1 8.45 17.20 -23.03
C MET A 1 9.06 15.96 -23.65
N LYS A 2 10.40 15.93 -23.90
CA LYS A 2 11.07 14.74 -24.43
C LYS A 2 12.09 14.24 -23.40
N LEU A 3 11.99 12.98 -23.01
CA LEU A 3 12.84 12.35 -22.03
C LEU A 3 13.39 11.03 -22.56
N VAL A 4 14.65 10.74 -22.28
CA VAL A 4 15.32 9.50 -22.61
C VAL A 4 15.90 8.88 -21.37
N ILE A 5 15.49 7.66 -21.04
CA ILE A 5 16.08 6.86 -19.96
C ILE A 5 17.04 5.87 -20.63
N LYS A 6 18.33 5.96 -20.30
CA LYS A 6 19.40 5.19 -20.96
C LYS A 6 19.98 4.11 -20.06
N ASN A 7 20.36 2.98 -20.68
CA ASN A 7 21.21 1.94 -20.09
C ASN A 7 20.60 1.25 -18.85
N GLY A 8 19.30 1.40 -18.62
CA GLY A 8 18.62 0.77 -17.47
C GLY A 8 18.22 -0.66 -17.76
N ARG A 9 18.20 -1.51 -16.71
CA ARG A 9 17.55 -2.81 -16.77
C ARG A 9 16.06 -2.59 -16.64
N VAL A 10 15.34 -2.64 -17.77
CA VAL A 10 13.89 -2.47 -17.82
C VAL A 10 13.23 -3.77 -17.36
N MET A 11 12.49 -3.68 -16.27
CA MET A 11 11.73 -4.80 -15.68
C MET A 11 10.25 -4.44 -15.61
N ASP A 12 9.44 -5.12 -16.42
CA ASP A 12 7.99 -4.92 -16.45
C ASP A 12 7.26 -6.26 -16.22
N PRO A 13 6.67 -6.45 -15.02
CA PRO A 13 5.95 -7.69 -14.71
C PRO A 13 4.73 -7.95 -15.60
N ALA A 14 4.08 -6.89 -16.09
CA ALA A 14 2.88 -7.01 -16.92
C ALA A 14 3.18 -7.70 -18.27
N SER A 15 4.30 -7.33 -18.90
CA SER A 15 4.75 -7.89 -20.18
C SER A 15 5.77 -9.03 -20.02
N GLY A 16 6.35 -9.21 -18.83
CA GLY A 16 7.46 -10.13 -18.58
C GLY A 16 8.80 -9.62 -19.13
N ARG A 17 8.92 -8.34 -19.46
CA ARG A 17 10.16 -7.74 -19.98
C ARG A 17 11.23 -7.67 -18.89
N ASP A 18 12.43 -8.14 -19.21
CA ASP A 18 13.62 -8.05 -18.35
C ASP A 18 14.87 -7.96 -19.25
N GLU A 19 15.25 -6.75 -19.63
CA GLU A 19 16.38 -6.50 -20.53
C GLU A 19 17.03 -5.12 -20.27
N VAL A 20 18.29 -4.97 -20.62
CA VAL A 20 18.96 -3.68 -20.61
C VAL A 20 18.63 -2.96 -21.91
N THR A 21 17.89 -1.85 -21.82
CA THR A 21 17.47 -1.08 -22.98
C THR A 21 17.22 0.38 -22.62
N ASN A 22 16.91 1.21 -23.63
CA ASN A 22 16.50 2.60 -23.41
C ASN A 22 14.97 2.71 -23.47
N ILE A 23 14.40 3.71 -22.80
CA ILE A 23 13.00 4.09 -22.89
C ILE A 23 12.88 5.51 -23.43
N TRP A 24 11.95 5.70 -24.35
CA TRP A 24 11.64 6.97 -25.00
C TRP A 24 10.31 7.49 -24.47
N VAL A 25 10.32 8.71 -23.98
CA VAL A 25 9.11 9.38 -23.47
C VAL A 25 8.94 10.68 -24.26
N GLU A 26 7.76 10.88 -24.82
CA GLU A 26 7.35 12.15 -25.43
C GLU A 26 6.03 12.58 -24.80
N ASP A 27 6.00 13.82 -24.34
CA ASP A 27 4.93 14.39 -23.54
C ASP A 27 4.68 13.53 -22.27
N GLU A 28 3.55 12.91 -22.16
CA GLU A 28 3.15 12.11 -20.99
C GLU A 28 3.26 10.60 -21.22
N LYS A 29 3.77 10.16 -22.41
CA LYS A 29 3.66 8.77 -22.85
C LYS A 29 5.00 8.12 -23.16
N ILE A 30 5.06 6.81 -22.93
CA ILE A 30 6.10 5.94 -23.44
C ILE A 30 5.85 5.77 -24.94
N ILE A 31 6.83 6.11 -25.78
CA ILE A 31 6.69 6.03 -27.24
C ILE A 31 7.59 4.97 -27.88
N GLY A 32 8.40 4.27 -27.07
CA GLY A 32 9.21 3.16 -27.57
C GLY A 32 10.42 2.82 -26.72
N PHE A 33 11.14 1.82 -27.21
CA PHE A 33 12.32 1.22 -26.58
C PHE A 33 13.45 1.04 -27.59
N GLY A 34 14.68 0.88 -27.10
CA GLY A 34 15.83 0.47 -27.93
C GLY A 34 16.65 1.60 -28.52
N GLU A 35 16.96 1.51 -29.83
CA GLU A 35 17.83 2.47 -30.51
C GLU A 35 17.21 3.88 -30.61
N HIS A 36 18.06 4.90 -30.73
CA HIS A 36 17.67 6.29 -30.57
C HIS A 36 16.78 6.83 -31.71
N PRO A 37 15.64 7.49 -31.41
CA PRO A 37 14.97 8.33 -32.38
C PRO A 37 15.83 9.57 -32.69
N GLU A 38 15.65 10.15 -33.88
CA GLU A 38 16.45 11.33 -34.35
C GLU A 38 16.41 12.52 -33.37
N TRP A 39 15.31 12.71 -32.63
CA TRP A 39 15.12 13.81 -31.66
C TRP A 39 15.80 13.58 -30.31
N ALA A 40 16.40 12.41 -30.06
CA ALA A 40 17.00 12.07 -28.77
C ALA A 40 18.13 13.01 -28.33
N GLU A 41 18.79 13.69 -29.30
CA GLU A 41 19.84 14.62 -28.96
C GLU A 41 19.35 15.87 -28.22
N GLU A 42 18.10 16.26 -28.44
CA GLU A 42 17.46 17.44 -27.84
C GLU A 42 16.69 17.10 -26.55
N ALA A 43 16.56 15.80 -26.21
CA ALA A 43 15.81 15.34 -25.06
C ALA A 43 16.58 15.48 -23.74
N GLU A 44 15.88 15.60 -22.63
CA GLU A 44 16.46 15.37 -21.31
C GLU A 44 16.94 13.91 -21.23
N LYS A 45 18.14 13.67 -20.68
CA LYS A 45 18.76 12.34 -20.64
C LYS A 45 18.96 11.92 -19.17
N LEU A 46 18.35 10.80 -18.78
CA LEU A 46 18.59 10.16 -17.50
C LEU A 46 19.43 8.89 -17.74
N ASN A 47 20.60 8.81 -17.11
CA ASN A 47 21.41 7.59 -17.14
C ASN A 47 20.97 6.67 -16.02
N ALA A 48 20.45 5.50 -16.36
CA ALA A 48 19.98 4.46 -15.45
C ALA A 48 20.94 3.25 -15.41
N GLU A 49 22.23 3.44 -15.78
CA GLU A 49 23.22 2.38 -15.70
C GLU A 49 23.34 1.83 -14.28
N GLY A 50 23.28 0.50 -14.12
CA GLY A 50 23.26 -0.17 -12.82
C GLY A 50 21.92 -0.09 -12.05
N CYS A 51 20.91 0.57 -12.65
CA CYS A 51 19.59 0.69 -12.07
C CYS A 51 18.58 -0.23 -12.75
N VAL A 52 17.52 -0.56 -11.99
CA VAL A 52 16.27 -1.10 -12.49
C VAL A 52 15.37 0.07 -12.88
N VAL A 53 14.73 -0.06 -14.05
CA VAL A 53 13.67 0.83 -14.53
C VAL A 53 12.40 0.02 -14.59
N ALA A 54 11.41 0.37 -13.76
CA ALA A 54 10.18 -0.38 -13.60
C ALA A 54 8.96 0.55 -13.73
N PRO A 55 7.74 0.00 -13.91
CA PRO A 55 6.53 0.81 -13.78
C PRO A 55 6.52 1.55 -12.45
N GLY A 56 5.98 2.75 -12.40
CA GLY A 56 5.75 3.49 -11.17
C GLY A 56 4.97 2.63 -10.17
N LEU A 57 5.39 2.65 -8.92
CA LEU A 57 4.79 1.82 -7.88
C LEU A 57 3.36 2.29 -7.57
N VAL A 58 2.52 1.34 -7.16
CA VAL A 58 1.12 1.55 -6.81
C VAL A 58 0.91 1.11 -5.38
N ASP A 59 0.42 2.00 -4.52
CA ASP A 59 0.06 1.70 -3.14
C ASP A 59 -1.46 1.87 -2.94
N VAL A 60 -2.12 0.81 -2.53
CA VAL A 60 -3.58 0.82 -2.40
C VAL A 60 -4.06 1.12 -0.97
N HIS A 61 -3.14 1.47 -0.05
CA HIS A 61 -3.47 1.69 1.34
C HIS A 61 -2.59 2.77 1.99
N VAL A 62 -3.04 4.03 1.93
CA VAL A 62 -2.35 5.17 2.56
C VAL A 62 -3.30 6.12 3.28
N HIS A 63 -2.78 6.85 4.28
CA HIS A 63 -3.53 7.84 5.06
C HIS A 63 -2.88 9.22 4.93
N PHE A 64 -3.32 10.04 3.98
CA PHE A 64 -2.82 11.40 3.83
C PHE A 64 -3.48 12.40 4.80
N ARG A 65 -4.40 11.91 5.65
CA ARG A 65 -4.95 12.70 6.78
C ARG A 65 -5.70 13.97 6.36
N ASP A 66 -5.90 14.21 5.10
CA ASP A 66 -6.53 15.38 4.53
C ASP A 66 -7.83 14.98 3.79
N PRO A 67 -8.96 15.56 4.18
CA PRO A 67 -9.18 16.67 5.11
C PRO A 67 -9.12 16.29 6.61
N GLY A 68 -8.90 17.28 7.44
CA GLY A 68 -9.22 17.28 8.87
C GLY A 68 -8.07 17.02 9.83
N PHE A 69 -7.01 16.32 9.41
CA PHE A 69 -5.86 16.01 10.27
C PHE A 69 -4.53 16.42 9.63
N THR A 70 -4.55 17.52 8.88
CA THR A 70 -3.41 18.03 8.08
C THR A 70 -2.18 18.40 8.88
N TYR A 71 -2.28 18.45 10.20
CA TYR A 71 -1.12 18.61 11.08
C TYR A 71 -0.23 17.35 11.14
N LYS A 72 -0.78 16.17 10.79
CA LYS A 72 -0.02 14.90 10.72
C LYS A 72 0.56 14.67 9.34
N GLU A 73 -0.24 14.89 8.31
CA GLU A 73 0.08 14.74 6.89
C GLU A 73 -0.97 15.50 6.09
N ASP A 74 -0.66 15.90 4.86
CA ASP A 74 -1.60 16.45 3.90
C ASP A 74 -1.36 15.87 2.50
N LEU A 75 -2.24 16.20 1.56
CA LEU A 75 -2.15 15.70 0.18
C LEU A 75 -0.81 16.04 -0.49
N GLU A 76 -0.23 17.21 -0.19
CA GLU A 76 1.03 17.65 -0.80
C GLU A 76 2.22 16.90 -0.21
N THR A 77 2.33 16.85 1.13
CA THR A 77 3.46 16.17 1.80
C THR A 77 3.42 14.67 1.61
N GLY A 78 2.23 14.06 1.67
CA GLY A 78 2.04 12.64 1.36
C GLY A 78 2.40 12.29 -0.09
N SER A 79 2.07 13.17 -1.04
CA SER A 79 2.46 12.98 -2.44
C SER A 79 3.98 13.07 -2.66
N ARG A 80 4.68 13.95 -1.90
CA ARG A 80 6.15 14.00 -1.92
C ARG A 80 6.75 12.71 -1.34
N ALA A 81 6.25 12.25 -0.20
CA ALA A 81 6.67 10.98 0.40
C ALA A 81 6.47 9.80 -0.55
N ALA A 82 5.32 9.74 -1.23
CA ALA A 82 5.03 8.72 -2.22
C ALA A 82 6.03 8.78 -3.39
N SER A 83 6.25 9.96 -3.96
CA SER A 83 7.21 10.12 -5.06
C SER A 83 8.64 9.76 -4.64
N ALA A 84 9.06 10.08 -3.41
CA ALA A 84 10.37 9.69 -2.88
C ALA A 84 10.49 8.17 -2.68
N GLY A 85 9.37 7.50 -2.40
CA GLY A 85 9.28 6.04 -2.33
C GLY A 85 9.22 5.32 -3.68
N GLY A 86 9.07 6.05 -4.79
CA GLY A 86 8.93 5.46 -6.14
C GLY A 86 7.49 5.24 -6.59
N PHE A 87 6.51 5.70 -5.81
CA PHE A 87 5.09 5.56 -6.12
C PHE A 87 4.61 6.66 -7.04
N THR A 88 3.88 6.28 -8.10
CA THR A 88 3.20 7.20 -9.02
C THR A 88 1.69 7.18 -8.82
N THR A 89 1.16 6.17 -8.14
CA THR A 89 -0.26 6.05 -7.84
C THR A 89 -0.46 5.57 -6.40
N VAL A 90 -1.35 6.25 -5.66
CA VAL A 90 -1.73 5.85 -4.31
C VAL A 90 -3.25 5.91 -4.12
N VAL A 91 -3.78 5.09 -3.21
CA VAL A 91 -5.20 5.11 -2.79
C VAL A 91 -5.28 5.56 -1.33
N CYS A 92 -5.91 6.72 -1.12
CA CYS A 92 -6.17 7.23 0.22
C CYS A 92 -7.39 6.56 0.85
N MET A 93 -7.28 6.21 2.13
CA MET A 93 -8.37 5.66 2.93
C MET A 93 -9.41 6.72 3.31
N ALA A 94 -10.64 6.27 3.59
CA ALA A 94 -11.80 7.13 3.81
C ALA A 94 -11.89 7.77 5.22
N ASN A 95 -10.98 7.43 6.14
CA ASN A 95 -11.00 7.83 7.56
C ASN A 95 -10.47 9.25 7.82
N THR A 96 -10.97 10.21 7.08
CA THR A 96 -10.70 11.65 7.16
C THR A 96 -11.75 12.39 8.02
N LYS A 97 -11.68 13.71 8.10
CA LYS A 97 -12.68 14.54 8.78
C LYS A 97 -13.01 15.78 7.92
N PRO A 98 -14.19 15.79 7.27
CA PRO A 98 -15.23 14.75 7.30
C PRO A 98 -14.77 13.41 6.71
N ILE A 99 -15.48 12.32 7.07
CA ILE A 99 -15.33 11.00 6.47
C ILE A 99 -15.75 11.07 5.00
N VAL A 100 -15.13 10.27 4.13
CA VAL A 100 -15.47 10.23 2.69
C VAL A 100 -16.69 9.32 2.48
N ASP A 101 -17.83 9.74 2.96
CA ASP A 101 -19.09 8.98 2.93
C ASP A 101 -20.22 9.66 2.09
N THR A 102 -19.89 10.79 1.45
CA THR A 102 -20.77 11.48 0.50
C THR A 102 -20.05 11.89 -0.79
N PRO A 103 -20.78 12.01 -1.92
CA PRO A 103 -20.21 12.46 -3.19
C PRO A 103 -19.51 13.82 -3.10
N GLU A 104 -20.03 14.75 -2.31
CA GLU A 104 -19.50 16.11 -2.18
C GLU A 104 -18.11 16.11 -1.55
N VAL A 105 -17.92 15.32 -0.47
CA VAL A 105 -16.61 15.17 0.19
C VAL A 105 -15.61 14.51 -0.74
N LEU A 106 -16.02 13.46 -1.46
CA LEU A 106 -15.19 12.76 -2.42
C LEU A 106 -14.73 13.70 -3.55
N GLN A 107 -15.66 14.44 -4.16
CA GLN A 107 -15.36 15.34 -5.27
C GLN A 107 -14.46 16.50 -4.86
N ASP A 108 -14.61 17.06 -3.65
CA ASP A 108 -13.71 18.09 -3.11
C ASP A 108 -12.26 17.56 -3.04
N ILE A 109 -12.07 16.34 -2.50
CA ILE A 109 -10.74 15.73 -2.44
C ILE A 109 -10.18 15.51 -3.84
N LEU A 110 -10.94 14.87 -4.73
CA LEU A 110 -10.50 14.57 -6.10
C LEU A 110 -10.16 15.83 -6.90
N GLU A 111 -10.84 16.93 -6.69
CA GLU A 111 -10.49 18.20 -7.34
C GLU A 111 -9.12 18.70 -6.88
N ARG A 112 -8.86 18.66 -5.57
CA ARG A 112 -7.57 19.07 -5.00
C ARG A 112 -6.40 18.15 -5.39
N THR A 113 -6.66 16.88 -5.68
CA THR A 113 -5.60 15.95 -6.10
C THR A 113 -5.09 16.18 -7.53
N LYS A 114 -5.83 16.90 -8.39
CA LYS A 114 -5.44 17.15 -9.79
C LYS A 114 -4.14 17.94 -9.97
N SER A 115 -3.73 18.70 -8.97
CA SER A 115 -2.51 19.51 -9.01
C SER A 115 -1.29 18.82 -8.40
N LEU A 116 -1.46 17.62 -7.89
CA LEU A 116 -0.39 16.88 -7.21
C LEU A 116 0.58 16.24 -8.22
N PRO A 117 1.81 15.97 -7.79
CA PRO A 117 2.85 15.42 -8.68
C PRO A 117 2.63 13.95 -9.07
N ILE A 118 1.72 13.24 -8.38
CA ILE A 118 1.39 11.83 -8.60
C ILE A 118 -0.13 11.64 -8.66
N HIS A 119 -0.57 10.47 -9.08
CA HIS A 119 -1.99 10.10 -9.10
C HIS A 119 -2.46 9.71 -7.70
N VAL A 120 -3.20 10.57 -7.05
CA VAL A 120 -3.85 10.28 -5.78
C VAL A 120 -5.31 9.91 -6.03
N LYS A 121 -5.66 8.67 -5.76
CA LYS A 121 -7.02 8.12 -5.81
C LYS A 121 -7.62 8.11 -4.42
N GLN A 122 -8.94 8.07 -4.34
CA GLN A 122 -9.66 8.10 -3.07
C GLN A 122 -10.66 6.95 -2.98
N ALA A 123 -10.55 6.14 -1.94
CA ALA A 123 -11.58 5.18 -1.54
C ALA A 123 -12.68 5.90 -0.72
N SER A 124 -13.89 5.39 -0.84
CA SER A 124 -15.04 5.88 -0.06
C SER A 124 -15.36 4.95 1.11
N ALA A 125 -16.06 5.47 2.11
CA ALA A 125 -16.59 4.68 3.20
C ALA A 125 -17.56 3.60 2.68
N VAL A 126 -17.65 2.48 3.40
CA VAL A 126 -18.69 1.47 3.24
C VAL A 126 -19.97 1.93 3.95
N SER A 127 -19.81 2.47 5.15
CA SER A 127 -20.93 2.89 6.00
C SER A 127 -20.91 4.39 6.28
N LYS A 128 -22.09 5.00 6.39
CA LYS A 128 -22.22 6.39 6.80
C LYS A 128 -21.63 6.59 8.19
N ASN A 129 -20.81 7.64 8.34
CA ASN A 129 -20.12 8.00 9.57
C ASN A 129 -19.27 6.85 10.19
N PHE A 130 -18.91 5.82 9.41
CA PHE A 130 -18.23 4.61 9.92
C PHE A 130 -18.98 3.89 11.04
N GLU A 131 -20.32 3.97 11.08
CA GLU A 131 -21.12 3.36 12.13
C GLU A 131 -21.46 1.88 11.88
N GLY A 132 -21.23 1.34 10.68
CA GLY A 132 -21.58 -0.04 10.33
C GLY A 132 -23.10 -0.34 10.39
N LYS A 133 -23.94 0.70 10.21
CA LYS A 133 -25.40 0.61 10.32
C LYS A 133 -26.14 0.88 9.02
N GLU A 134 -25.71 1.88 8.29
CA GLU A 134 -26.30 2.29 7.02
C GLU A 134 -25.21 2.38 5.95
N LEU A 135 -25.46 1.77 4.79
CA LEU A 135 -24.54 1.84 3.65
C LEU A 135 -24.54 3.27 3.06
N VAL A 136 -23.38 3.68 2.54
CA VAL A 136 -23.34 4.84 1.63
C VAL A 136 -24.09 4.50 0.33
N ASP A 137 -24.39 5.49 -0.48
CA ASP A 137 -24.92 5.26 -1.83
C ASP A 137 -23.78 4.85 -2.78
N PHE A 138 -23.59 3.54 -2.99
CA PHE A 138 -22.51 2.99 -3.81
C PHE A 138 -22.56 3.51 -5.25
N ASP A 139 -23.74 3.67 -5.83
CA ASP A 139 -23.89 4.17 -7.21
C ASP A 139 -23.47 5.63 -7.31
N ALA A 140 -23.95 6.48 -6.39
CA ALA A 140 -23.59 7.88 -6.33
C ALA A 140 -22.08 8.08 -6.08
N MET A 141 -21.46 7.24 -5.22
CA MET A 141 -20.02 7.31 -4.96
C MET A 141 -19.19 6.88 -6.18
N VAL A 142 -19.65 5.87 -6.93
CA VAL A 142 -18.98 5.46 -8.18
C VAL A 142 -19.11 6.56 -9.24
N GLU A 143 -20.28 7.18 -9.39
CA GLU A 143 -20.47 8.31 -10.28
C GLU A 143 -19.60 9.52 -9.91
N ALA A 144 -19.37 9.73 -8.61
CA ALA A 144 -18.49 10.77 -8.09
C ALA A 144 -16.99 10.47 -8.26
N GLY A 145 -16.59 9.22 -8.59
CA GLY A 145 -15.22 8.84 -8.93
C GLY A 145 -14.46 8.08 -7.85
N THR A 146 -15.15 7.39 -6.91
CA THR A 146 -14.47 6.50 -5.96
C THR A 146 -13.73 5.37 -6.68
N CYS A 147 -12.58 4.94 -6.14
CA CYS A 147 -11.86 3.79 -6.68
C CYS A 147 -12.15 2.47 -5.94
N GLY A 148 -12.86 2.50 -4.80
CA GLY A 148 -13.18 1.36 -3.98
C GLY A 148 -13.88 1.78 -2.69
N PHE A 149 -14.17 0.82 -1.81
CA PHE A 149 -14.89 1.06 -0.57
C PHE A 149 -14.17 0.45 0.63
N THR A 150 -14.08 1.20 1.73
CA THR A 150 -13.43 0.75 2.97
C THR A 150 -13.88 1.57 4.17
N ASP A 151 -14.13 0.90 5.30
CA ASP A 151 -14.21 1.54 6.62
C ASP A 151 -12.89 1.30 7.39
N ASP A 152 -11.76 1.40 6.71
CA ASP A 152 -10.44 1.11 7.30
C ASP A 152 -10.24 1.75 8.67
N GLY A 153 -9.67 0.96 9.60
CA GLY A 153 -9.49 1.31 11.00
C GLY A 153 -10.72 1.13 11.87
N ILE A 154 -11.92 0.89 11.29
CA ILE A 154 -13.17 0.62 12.01
C ILE A 154 -13.75 -0.72 11.51
N PRO A 155 -13.55 -1.81 12.27
CA PRO A 155 -13.98 -3.14 11.84
C PRO A 155 -15.51 -3.27 11.68
N LEU A 156 -15.95 -3.85 10.58
CA LEU A 156 -17.37 -4.12 10.30
C LEU A 156 -17.78 -5.48 10.88
N THR A 157 -18.16 -5.51 12.15
CA THR A 157 -18.42 -6.76 12.90
C THR A 157 -19.74 -7.44 12.58
N ASN A 158 -20.74 -6.72 12.04
CA ASN A 158 -22.05 -7.29 11.72
C ASN A 158 -22.03 -8.04 10.38
N ALA A 159 -22.12 -9.38 10.42
CA ALA A 159 -22.10 -10.22 9.22
C ALA A 159 -23.23 -9.93 8.22
N GLY A 160 -24.42 -9.57 8.69
CA GLY A 160 -25.55 -9.22 7.82
C GLY A 160 -25.34 -7.88 7.11
N PHE A 161 -24.68 -6.93 7.77
CA PHE A 161 -24.33 -5.63 7.19
C PHE A 161 -23.25 -5.80 6.12
N ILE A 162 -22.15 -6.49 6.45
CA ILE A 162 -21.04 -6.66 5.50
C ILE A 162 -21.44 -7.48 4.28
N LYS A 163 -22.33 -8.49 4.43
CA LYS A 163 -22.89 -9.21 3.28
C LYS A 163 -23.59 -8.26 2.30
N LYS A 164 -24.43 -7.35 2.81
CA LYS A 164 -25.10 -6.34 1.96
C LYS A 164 -24.12 -5.39 1.32
N ALA A 165 -23.05 -4.99 2.03
CA ALA A 165 -22.01 -4.15 1.48
C ALA A 165 -21.24 -4.86 0.35
N MET A 166 -20.91 -6.13 0.52
CA MET A 166 -20.28 -6.95 -0.52
C MET A 166 -21.19 -7.14 -1.74
N GLU A 167 -22.50 -7.36 -1.56
CA GLU A 167 -23.48 -7.42 -2.64
C GLU A 167 -23.56 -6.10 -3.41
N ALA A 168 -23.52 -4.96 -2.71
CA ALA A 168 -23.49 -3.64 -3.33
C ALA A 168 -22.19 -3.41 -4.11
N ALA A 169 -21.03 -3.72 -3.53
CA ALA A 169 -19.72 -3.62 -4.20
C ALA A 169 -19.64 -4.51 -5.45
N ALA A 170 -20.15 -5.75 -5.36
CA ALA A 170 -20.20 -6.67 -6.50
C ALA A 170 -21.08 -6.14 -7.63
N ARG A 171 -22.21 -5.51 -7.30
CA ARG A 171 -23.14 -4.92 -8.27
C ARG A 171 -22.51 -3.78 -9.07
N VAL A 172 -21.71 -2.94 -8.41
CA VAL A 172 -21.01 -1.82 -9.07
C VAL A 172 -19.61 -2.20 -9.57
N ASP A 173 -19.21 -3.49 -9.40
CA ASP A 173 -17.93 -4.07 -9.82
C ASP A 173 -16.69 -3.32 -9.27
N MET A 174 -16.77 -2.86 -8.02
CA MET A 174 -15.69 -2.21 -7.27
C MET A 174 -15.12 -3.13 -6.19
N PRO A 175 -13.84 -2.98 -5.81
CA PRO A 175 -13.29 -3.67 -4.65
C PRO A 175 -13.85 -3.11 -3.34
N ILE A 176 -13.99 -4.00 -2.34
CA ILE A 176 -14.22 -3.64 -0.95
C ILE A 176 -13.04 -4.14 -0.12
N SER A 177 -12.36 -3.22 0.56
CA SER A 177 -11.16 -3.50 1.35
C SER A 177 -11.50 -3.43 2.83
N LEU A 178 -11.09 -4.46 3.59
CA LEU A 178 -11.57 -4.69 4.94
C LEU A 178 -10.44 -4.77 5.96
N HIS A 179 -10.54 -3.95 7.01
CA HIS A 179 -9.72 -4.05 8.20
C HIS A 179 -10.28 -5.15 9.09
N GLU A 180 -9.56 -6.26 9.17
CA GLU A 180 -10.03 -7.49 9.79
C GLU A 180 -9.64 -7.55 11.26
N GLU A 181 -10.56 -7.15 12.11
CA GLU A 181 -10.38 -7.15 13.56
C GLU A 181 -11.72 -7.37 14.25
N ASP A 182 -11.79 -8.34 15.17
CA ASP A 182 -12.88 -8.40 16.14
C ASP A 182 -12.43 -7.72 17.45
N PRO A 183 -12.85 -6.47 17.69
CA PRO A 183 -12.39 -5.71 18.85
C PRO A 183 -12.83 -6.30 20.19
N THR A 184 -13.83 -7.20 20.19
CA THR A 184 -14.31 -7.85 21.42
C THR A 184 -13.30 -8.86 21.98
N LEU A 185 -12.33 -9.28 21.16
CA LEU A 185 -11.27 -10.22 21.55
C LEU A 185 -9.98 -9.50 22.00
N ASN A 186 -9.89 -8.19 21.79
CA ASN A 186 -8.71 -7.41 22.14
C ASN A 186 -8.78 -6.83 23.55
N GLU A 187 -7.66 -6.92 24.27
CA GLU A 187 -7.47 -6.23 25.55
C GLU A 187 -6.79 -4.88 25.35
N VAL A 188 -5.72 -4.85 24.55
CA VAL A 188 -4.98 -3.63 24.15
C VAL A 188 -4.57 -3.76 22.69
N ASN A 189 -4.84 -2.72 21.90
CA ASN A 189 -4.42 -2.68 20.49
C ASN A 189 -2.96 -2.31 20.31
N GLY A 190 -2.36 -2.74 19.20
CA GLY A 190 -1.04 -2.34 18.76
C GLY A 190 0.11 -3.16 19.34
N VAL A 191 -0.19 -4.19 20.11
CA VAL A 191 0.75 -5.22 20.54
C VAL A 191 0.09 -6.59 20.48
N ASN A 192 0.81 -7.60 19.98
CA ASN A 192 0.32 -8.99 19.93
C ASN A 192 0.14 -9.55 21.34
N LYS A 193 -0.99 -10.24 21.59
CA LYS A 193 -1.22 -10.94 22.85
C LYS A 193 -0.33 -12.18 22.93
N GLY A 194 0.59 -12.21 23.88
CA GLY A 194 1.53 -13.32 24.07
C GLY A 194 2.68 -12.96 24.98
N VAL A 195 3.80 -13.64 24.80
CA VAL A 195 4.97 -13.54 25.68
C VAL A 195 5.50 -12.11 25.80
N ILE A 196 5.46 -11.33 24.71
CA ILE A 196 5.99 -9.96 24.71
C ILE A 196 5.04 -9.01 25.45
N SER A 197 3.75 -9.04 25.17
CA SER A 197 2.77 -8.21 25.88
C SER A 197 2.74 -8.53 27.39
N ASP A 198 2.88 -9.79 27.77
CA ASP A 198 2.98 -10.21 29.18
C ASP A 198 4.23 -9.63 29.86
N LYS A 199 5.40 -9.69 29.18
CA LYS A 199 6.64 -9.06 29.68
C LYS A 199 6.55 -7.54 29.79
N MET A 200 5.78 -6.90 28.93
CA MET A 200 5.51 -5.45 28.98
C MET A 200 4.45 -5.11 30.06
N GLY A 201 3.86 -6.09 30.73
CA GLY A 201 2.85 -5.90 31.76
C GLY A 201 1.52 -5.34 31.23
N MET A 202 1.20 -5.62 29.97
CA MET A 202 -0.04 -5.17 29.31
C MET A 202 -0.73 -6.33 28.60
N GLY A 203 -2.02 -6.19 28.37
CA GLY A 203 -2.77 -7.10 27.49
C GLY A 203 -2.37 -6.88 26.02
N GLY A 204 -3.02 -7.61 25.11
CA GLY A 204 -2.74 -7.49 23.69
C GLY A 204 -3.92 -7.85 22.80
N ALA A 205 -3.72 -7.72 21.49
CA ALA A 205 -4.66 -8.14 20.46
C ALA A 205 -4.22 -9.52 19.92
N PRO A 206 -4.93 -10.61 20.24
CA PRO A 206 -4.56 -11.94 19.76
C PRO A 206 -4.80 -12.09 18.26
N ALA A 207 -4.02 -12.94 17.58
CA ALA A 207 -4.19 -13.21 16.16
C ALA A 207 -5.60 -13.71 15.79
N ILE A 208 -6.28 -14.41 16.70
CA ILE A 208 -7.65 -14.90 16.50
C ILE A 208 -8.65 -13.75 16.24
N SER A 209 -8.36 -12.52 16.70
CA SER A 209 -9.19 -11.34 16.41
C SER A 209 -9.26 -11.06 14.90
N GLU A 210 -8.17 -11.24 14.19
CA GLU A 210 -8.09 -11.16 12.72
C GLU A 210 -8.66 -12.44 12.08
N ASP A 211 -8.26 -13.61 12.55
CA ASP A 211 -8.59 -14.89 11.92
C ASP A 211 -10.11 -15.12 11.80
N VAL A 212 -10.89 -14.76 12.81
CA VAL A 212 -12.35 -14.98 12.79
C VAL A 212 -13.05 -14.05 11.80
N MET A 213 -12.54 -12.84 11.63
CA MET A 213 -13.08 -11.87 10.67
C MET A 213 -12.73 -12.28 9.25
N VAL A 214 -11.48 -12.64 8.98
CA VAL A 214 -11.06 -13.19 7.69
C VAL A 214 -11.85 -14.43 7.33
N ALA A 215 -12.04 -15.39 8.28
CA ALA A 215 -12.83 -16.60 8.04
C ALA A 215 -14.28 -16.28 7.62
N ARG A 216 -14.92 -15.31 8.29
CA ARG A 216 -16.26 -14.82 7.94
C ARG A 216 -16.29 -14.23 6.54
N ASP A 217 -15.35 -13.33 6.25
CA ASP A 217 -15.43 -12.49 5.07
C ASP A 217 -15.01 -13.21 3.80
N VAL A 218 -14.10 -14.18 3.88
CA VAL A 218 -13.83 -15.06 2.74
C VAL A 218 -15.03 -15.96 2.39
N MET A 219 -15.84 -16.38 3.38
CA MET A 219 -17.07 -17.13 3.13
C MET A 219 -18.15 -16.24 2.50
N LEU A 220 -18.27 -15.00 2.93
CA LEU A 220 -19.19 -14.03 2.35
C LEU A 220 -18.76 -13.63 0.93
N ALA A 221 -17.46 -13.52 0.67
CA ALA A 221 -16.93 -13.29 -0.67
C ALA A 221 -17.30 -14.42 -1.65
N LEU A 222 -17.23 -15.68 -1.19
CA LEU A 222 -17.68 -16.84 -1.98
C LEU A 222 -19.16 -16.78 -2.34
N GLU A 223 -19.99 -16.37 -1.39
CA GLU A 223 -21.45 -16.29 -1.53
C GLU A 223 -21.88 -15.14 -2.44
N THR A 224 -21.25 -13.95 -2.27
CA THR A 224 -21.65 -12.71 -2.97
C THR A 224 -20.96 -12.50 -4.31
N GLY A 225 -19.80 -13.15 -4.53
CA GLY A 225 -18.96 -12.92 -5.69
C GLY A 225 -18.25 -11.57 -5.69
N ALA A 226 -18.25 -10.84 -4.57
CA ALA A 226 -17.55 -9.56 -4.41
C ALA A 226 -16.03 -9.73 -4.52
N LYS A 227 -15.35 -8.68 -4.99
CA LYS A 227 -13.90 -8.53 -4.91
C LYS A 227 -13.57 -8.00 -3.52
N VAL A 228 -13.12 -8.88 -2.65
CA VAL A 228 -12.77 -8.54 -1.26
C VAL A 228 -11.26 -8.49 -1.12
N ASP A 229 -10.77 -7.39 -0.59
CA ASP A 229 -9.37 -7.19 -0.28
C ASP A 229 -9.19 -7.22 1.25
N ILE A 230 -8.38 -8.16 1.72
CA ILE A 230 -8.00 -8.29 3.13
C ILE A 230 -6.82 -7.37 3.36
N GLN A 231 -7.07 -6.24 4.02
CA GLN A 231 -6.04 -5.22 4.28
C GLN A 231 -4.97 -5.75 5.25
N HIS A 232 -3.73 -5.33 5.04
CA HIS A 232 -2.57 -5.49 5.95
C HIS A 232 -2.56 -6.79 6.77
N ILE A 233 -2.75 -7.95 6.12
CA ILE A 233 -2.80 -9.27 6.78
C ILE A 233 -1.60 -9.51 7.68
N SER A 234 -1.82 -9.91 8.93
CA SER A 234 -0.78 -10.08 9.94
C SER A 234 -0.67 -11.50 10.50
N SER A 235 -1.74 -12.29 10.46
CA SER A 235 -1.79 -13.66 11.00
C SER A 235 -1.50 -14.71 9.94
N GLY A 236 -0.64 -15.66 10.28
CA GLY A 236 -0.35 -16.81 9.41
C GLY A 236 -1.56 -17.71 9.14
N ARG A 237 -2.51 -17.79 10.09
CA ARG A 237 -3.78 -18.54 9.88
C ARG A 237 -4.69 -17.81 8.90
N SER A 238 -4.74 -16.48 8.96
CA SER A 238 -5.46 -15.67 7.98
C SER A 238 -4.91 -15.89 6.55
N VAL A 239 -3.58 -16.00 6.38
CA VAL A 239 -2.97 -16.37 5.09
C VAL A 239 -3.48 -17.73 4.61
N ASP A 240 -3.56 -18.74 5.49
CA ASP A 240 -4.08 -20.06 5.12
C ASP A 240 -5.58 -20.03 4.75
N LEU A 241 -6.38 -19.19 5.41
CA LEU A 241 -7.80 -18.96 5.07
C LEU A 241 -7.97 -18.32 3.70
N VAL A 242 -7.20 -17.28 3.39
CA VAL A 242 -7.18 -16.63 2.06
C VAL A 242 -6.78 -17.65 0.99
N ARG A 243 -5.72 -18.43 1.23
CA ARG A 243 -5.25 -19.49 0.31
C ARG A 243 -6.36 -20.51 0.01
N LEU A 244 -7.08 -20.94 1.04
CA LEU A 244 -8.21 -21.87 0.89
C LEU A 244 -9.36 -21.24 0.09
N ALA A 245 -9.72 -20.00 0.40
CA ALA A 245 -10.80 -19.27 -0.29
C ALA A 245 -10.50 -19.10 -1.79
N LYS A 246 -9.28 -18.70 -2.14
CA LYS A 246 -8.83 -18.61 -3.55
C LYS A 246 -8.95 -19.95 -4.27
N LYS A 247 -8.52 -21.05 -3.63
CA LYS A 247 -8.69 -22.42 -4.18
C LYS A 247 -10.16 -22.83 -4.41
N LYS A 248 -11.08 -22.21 -3.67
CA LYS A 248 -12.54 -22.40 -3.83
C LYS A 248 -13.17 -21.45 -4.86
N GLY A 249 -12.39 -20.55 -5.45
CA GLY A 249 -12.84 -19.62 -6.47
C GLY A 249 -13.38 -18.28 -5.92
N ALA A 250 -13.12 -17.95 -4.65
CA ALA A 250 -13.42 -16.63 -4.12
C ALA A 250 -12.56 -15.56 -4.80
N LYS A 251 -13.15 -14.41 -5.07
CA LYS A 251 -12.43 -13.22 -5.55
C LYS A 251 -11.85 -12.45 -4.35
N VAL A 252 -10.99 -13.13 -3.60
CA VAL A 252 -10.31 -12.57 -2.43
C VAL A 252 -8.90 -12.21 -2.81
N TYR A 253 -8.48 -11.05 -2.39
CA TYR A 253 -7.14 -10.48 -2.51
C TYR A 253 -6.62 -10.20 -1.11
N ALA A 254 -5.31 -10.04 -0.94
CA ALA A 254 -4.73 -9.70 0.35
C ALA A 254 -3.52 -8.79 0.17
N GLU A 255 -3.36 -7.87 1.10
CA GLU A 255 -2.20 -6.98 1.24
C GLU A 255 -1.27 -7.48 2.35
N ALA A 256 0.05 -7.34 2.16
CA ALA A 256 1.01 -7.39 3.25
C ALA A 256 1.74 -6.06 3.35
N THR A 257 1.97 -5.59 4.57
CA THR A 257 2.77 -4.39 4.76
C THR A 257 4.25 -4.70 4.93
N PRO A 258 5.14 -3.75 4.57
CA PRO A 258 6.58 -3.93 4.75
C PRO A 258 6.99 -4.24 6.19
N HIS A 259 6.32 -3.67 7.18
CA HIS A 259 6.62 -3.93 8.58
C HIS A 259 6.23 -5.34 9.02
N HIS A 260 5.13 -5.94 8.50
CA HIS A 260 4.71 -7.30 8.86
C HIS A 260 5.59 -8.40 8.26
N PHE A 261 6.27 -8.19 7.14
CA PHE A 261 7.25 -9.16 6.65
C PHE A 261 8.70 -8.89 7.10
N THR A 262 8.95 -7.76 7.80
CA THR A 262 10.30 -7.38 8.26
C THR A 262 10.49 -7.57 9.76
N LEU A 263 9.53 -7.11 10.56
CA LEU A 263 9.57 -7.08 12.02
C LEU A 263 8.66 -8.13 12.66
N THR A 264 8.89 -8.38 13.95
CA THR A 264 8.09 -9.27 14.80
C THR A 264 7.70 -8.57 16.11
N GLU A 265 6.86 -9.22 16.92
CA GLU A 265 6.53 -8.73 18.27
C GLU A 265 7.76 -8.52 19.16
N GLU A 266 8.86 -9.24 18.89
CA GLU A 266 10.11 -9.12 19.65
C GLU A 266 10.80 -7.75 19.46
N ASP A 267 10.46 -7.02 18.39
CA ASP A 267 11.00 -5.70 18.11
C ASP A 267 10.28 -4.59 18.90
N VAL A 268 9.04 -4.85 19.36
CA VAL A 268 8.21 -3.84 20.04
C VAL A 268 8.88 -3.25 21.30
N PRO A 269 9.52 -4.04 22.19
CA PRO A 269 10.21 -3.45 23.36
C PRO A 269 11.35 -2.51 23.01
N ASN A 270 11.99 -2.69 21.84
CA ASN A 270 13.14 -1.88 21.41
C ASN A 270 12.70 -0.56 20.79
N TYR A 271 11.62 -0.57 20.00
CA TYR A 271 11.13 0.60 19.28
C TYR A 271 9.95 1.30 19.96
N GLY A 272 9.35 0.68 20.99
CA GLY A 272 8.24 1.25 21.73
C GLY A 272 7.07 1.63 20.81
N THR A 273 6.56 2.84 20.96
CA THR A 273 5.43 3.33 20.17
C THR A 273 5.71 3.44 18.69
N MET A 274 6.98 3.52 18.25
CA MET A 274 7.36 3.50 16.84
C MET A 274 7.14 2.11 16.18
N ALA A 275 7.00 1.05 17.00
CA ALA A 275 6.59 -0.28 16.55
C ALA A 275 5.14 -0.62 16.93
N LYS A 276 4.35 0.40 17.34
CA LYS A 276 2.91 0.24 17.58
C LYS A 276 2.12 0.47 16.29
N MET A 277 1.52 -0.59 15.79
CA MET A 277 0.67 -0.58 14.59
C MET A 277 -0.55 -1.49 14.79
N ASN A 278 -1.58 -1.35 13.95
CA ASN A 278 -2.78 -2.17 14.00
C ASN A 278 -3.17 -2.62 12.59
N PRO A 279 -3.14 -3.95 12.31
CA PRO A 279 -2.86 -5.06 13.25
C PRO A 279 -1.41 -5.02 13.79
N PRO A 280 -1.18 -5.60 15.01
CA PRO A 280 0.14 -5.55 15.62
C PRO A 280 1.14 -6.46 14.90
N LEU A 281 2.43 -6.17 15.10
CA LEU A 281 3.50 -7.10 14.75
C LEU A 281 3.26 -8.44 15.50
N ARG A 282 3.31 -9.54 14.75
CA ARG A 282 3.04 -10.89 15.25
C ARG A 282 4.32 -11.67 15.51
N THR A 283 4.17 -12.96 15.73
CA THR A 283 5.28 -13.89 15.97
C THR A 283 6.13 -14.11 14.70
N GLU A 284 7.33 -14.68 14.89
CA GLU A 284 8.19 -15.11 13.78
C GLU A 284 7.50 -16.15 12.87
N TRP A 285 6.62 -16.99 13.44
CA TRP A 285 5.84 -17.93 12.66
C TRP A 285 4.86 -17.20 11.72
N ASP A 286 4.16 -16.20 12.21
CA ASP A 286 3.23 -15.38 11.41
C ASP A 286 3.98 -14.63 10.30
N ARG A 287 5.11 -13.98 10.62
CA ARG A 287 5.98 -13.30 9.66
C ARG A 287 6.42 -14.26 8.54
N THR A 288 6.82 -15.47 8.90
CA THR A 288 7.22 -16.50 7.93
C THR A 288 6.06 -16.88 7.02
N LYS A 289 4.84 -17.02 7.56
CA LYS A 289 3.63 -17.32 6.79
C LYS A 289 3.25 -16.20 5.82
N ILE A 290 3.45 -14.94 6.20
CA ILE A 290 3.27 -13.80 5.30
C ILE A 290 4.26 -13.87 4.14
N ILE A 291 5.54 -14.13 4.42
CA ILE A 291 6.57 -14.29 3.37
C ILE A 291 6.24 -15.47 2.43
N GLU A 292 5.82 -16.61 2.97
CA GLU A 292 5.35 -17.75 2.17
C GLU A 292 4.15 -17.37 1.29
N GLY A 293 3.18 -16.62 1.86
CA GLY A 293 2.00 -16.13 1.13
C GLY A 293 2.33 -15.15 0.01
N LEU A 294 3.33 -14.28 0.21
CA LEU A 294 3.87 -13.43 -0.83
C LEU A 294 4.55 -14.26 -1.93
N ALA A 295 5.33 -15.28 -1.56
CA ALA A 295 6.07 -16.10 -2.52
C ALA A 295 5.16 -16.99 -3.38
N ASP A 296 4.11 -17.56 -2.80
CA ASP A 296 3.20 -18.48 -3.51
C ASP A 296 2.00 -17.79 -4.19
N GLY A 297 1.88 -16.45 -4.06
CA GLY A 297 0.81 -15.67 -4.67
C GLY A 297 -0.52 -15.69 -3.89
N THR A 298 -0.54 -16.22 -2.67
CA THR A 298 -1.69 -16.11 -1.78
C THR A 298 -1.94 -14.65 -1.39
N ILE A 299 -0.86 -13.92 -1.10
CA ILE A 299 -0.88 -12.47 -0.88
C ILE A 299 -0.52 -11.79 -2.20
N ASP A 300 -1.43 -10.95 -2.68
CA ASP A 300 -1.37 -10.36 -4.01
C ASP A 300 -0.51 -9.11 -4.07
N MET A 301 -0.54 -8.30 -3.02
CA MET A 301 -0.04 -6.92 -3.03
C MET A 301 0.82 -6.63 -1.82
N ILE A 302 1.73 -5.68 -1.99
CA ILE A 302 2.42 -5.01 -0.90
C ILE A 302 1.86 -3.60 -0.84
N ALA A 303 1.19 -3.28 0.27
CA ALA A 303 0.66 -1.95 0.57
C ALA A 303 1.29 -1.44 1.87
N THR A 304 1.47 -0.13 2.01
CA THR A 304 2.28 0.39 3.12
C THR A 304 1.54 0.53 4.42
N ASP A 305 0.24 0.77 4.38
CA ASP A 305 -0.50 1.35 5.51
C ASP A 305 0.23 2.58 6.05
N HIS A 306 0.65 3.48 5.13
CA HIS A 306 1.32 4.72 5.50
C HIS A 306 0.41 5.54 6.39
N ALA A 307 0.70 5.53 7.70
CA ALA A 307 -0.15 6.09 8.74
C ALA A 307 0.62 7.12 9.58
N PRO A 308 0.78 8.34 9.05
CA PRO A 308 1.52 9.42 9.72
C PRO A 308 0.82 9.89 10.99
N HIS A 309 1.63 10.15 12.02
CA HIS A 309 1.23 10.71 13.31
C HIS A 309 2.25 11.75 13.78
N ALA A 310 1.76 12.80 14.43
CA ALA A 310 2.62 13.79 15.04
C ALA A 310 3.50 13.16 16.15
N ILE A 311 4.73 13.67 16.31
CA ILE A 311 5.68 13.10 17.26
C ILE A 311 5.12 13.13 18.69
N GLU A 312 4.42 14.20 19.07
CA GLU A 312 3.83 14.37 20.39
C GLU A 312 2.73 13.32 20.68
N GLU A 313 2.12 12.76 19.64
CA GLU A 313 1.16 11.66 19.77
C GLU A 313 1.87 10.32 19.97
N LYS A 314 3.02 10.11 19.33
CA LYS A 314 3.82 8.89 19.46
C LYS A 314 4.66 8.86 20.74
N GLU A 315 5.00 10.01 21.31
CA GLU A 315 5.72 10.11 22.60
C GLU A 315 4.85 9.82 23.82
N ARG A 316 3.54 9.61 23.63
CA ARG A 316 2.65 9.21 24.73
C ARG A 316 2.97 7.80 25.24
N GLU A 317 2.42 7.45 26.41
CA GLU A 317 2.43 6.07 26.89
C GLU A 317 1.92 5.10 25.82
N PHE A 318 2.49 3.91 25.74
CA PHE A 318 2.19 2.94 24.69
C PHE A 318 0.68 2.71 24.48
N THR A 319 -0.09 2.58 25.57
CA THR A 319 -1.55 2.34 25.52
C THR A 319 -2.34 3.55 24.99
N LYS A 320 -1.78 4.76 25.06
CA LYS A 320 -2.42 6.01 24.64
C LYS A 320 -1.93 6.54 23.29
N ALA A 321 -0.75 6.12 22.85
CA ALA A 321 -0.21 6.50 21.57
C ALA A 321 -1.05 5.87 20.43
N PRO A 322 -1.28 6.57 19.32
CA PRO A 322 -1.96 5.99 18.16
C PRO A 322 -1.11 4.90 17.50
N SER A 323 -1.76 3.93 16.89
CA SER A 323 -1.13 2.92 16.04
C SER A 323 -0.85 3.49 14.65
N GLY A 324 0.23 3.02 14.02
CA GLY A 324 0.62 3.38 12.66
C GLY A 324 2.04 3.91 12.55
N ILE A 325 2.63 3.76 11.37
CA ILE A 325 3.97 4.25 11.00
C ILE A 325 3.94 4.82 9.58
N VAL A 326 4.92 5.68 9.24
CA VAL A 326 5.14 6.06 7.84
C VAL A 326 5.82 4.92 7.10
N GLY A 327 5.38 4.61 5.89
CA GLY A 327 5.80 3.41 5.14
C GLY A 327 6.25 3.66 3.70
N LEU A 328 5.74 4.69 3.02
CA LEU A 328 5.94 4.91 1.59
C LEU A 328 7.41 4.94 1.19
N GLU A 329 8.23 5.72 1.87
CA GLU A 329 9.62 5.95 1.50
C GLU A 329 10.56 4.77 1.80
N THR A 330 10.11 3.80 2.60
CA THR A 330 10.90 2.62 2.97
C THR A 330 10.42 1.32 2.31
N SER A 331 9.21 1.31 1.73
CA SER A 331 8.53 0.11 1.24
C SER A 331 9.37 -0.67 0.22
N LEU A 332 9.79 -0.04 -0.88
CA LEU A 332 10.61 -0.70 -1.90
C LEU A 332 11.93 -1.23 -1.31
N SER A 333 12.60 -0.42 -0.50
CA SER A 333 13.88 -0.77 0.11
C SER A 333 13.74 -1.93 1.10
N LEU A 334 12.66 -1.97 1.89
CA LEU A 334 12.35 -3.10 2.78
C LEU A 334 12.03 -4.37 1.98
N GLY A 335 11.25 -4.25 0.88
CA GLY A 335 10.97 -5.35 -0.03
C GLY A 335 12.25 -5.94 -0.63
N ILE A 336 13.16 -5.08 -1.10
CA ILE A 336 14.45 -5.52 -1.62
C ILE A 336 15.29 -6.18 -0.52
N THR A 337 15.45 -5.53 0.64
CA THR A 337 16.30 -5.99 1.73
C THR A 337 15.79 -7.27 2.36
N SER A 338 14.50 -7.33 2.69
CA SER A 338 13.91 -8.41 3.49
C SER A 338 13.41 -9.58 2.65
N LEU A 339 13.07 -9.36 1.36
CA LEU A 339 12.51 -10.41 0.51
C LEU A 339 13.47 -10.81 -0.61
N VAL A 340 13.96 -9.84 -1.42
CA VAL A 340 14.78 -10.17 -2.60
C VAL A 340 16.20 -10.57 -2.19
N LYS A 341 16.89 -9.81 -1.35
CA LYS A 341 18.26 -10.11 -0.92
C LYS A 341 18.34 -11.39 -0.07
N ARG A 342 17.24 -11.79 0.54
CA ARG A 342 17.15 -13.06 1.28
C ARG A 342 16.70 -14.25 0.41
N GLY A 343 16.37 -14.00 -0.87
CA GLY A 343 16.00 -15.05 -1.82
C GLY A 343 14.57 -15.58 -1.67
N TYR A 344 13.70 -14.88 -0.94
CA TYR A 344 12.28 -15.25 -0.83
C TYR A 344 11.49 -14.89 -2.08
N LEU A 345 11.80 -13.75 -2.71
CA LEU A 345 11.22 -13.31 -3.97
C LEU A 345 12.31 -12.96 -4.99
N THR A 346 12.01 -13.09 -6.27
CA THR A 346 12.76 -12.42 -7.33
C THR A 346 12.37 -10.93 -7.37
N MET A 347 13.21 -10.09 -8.01
CA MET A 347 12.88 -8.69 -8.22
C MET A 347 11.57 -8.52 -9.03
N MET A 348 11.37 -9.36 -10.04
CA MET A 348 10.15 -9.36 -10.85
C MET A 348 8.89 -9.64 -10.02
N GLN A 349 8.96 -10.63 -9.11
CA GLN A 349 7.85 -10.93 -8.19
C GLN A 349 7.58 -9.81 -7.19
N LEU A 350 8.62 -9.13 -6.68
CA LEU A 350 8.44 -7.96 -5.83
C LEU A 350 7.72 -6.84 -6.59
N LEU A 351 8.21 -6.51 -7.79
CA LEU A 351 7.62 -5.48 -8.64
C LEU A 351 6.17 -5.81 -9.02
N GLU A 352 5.86 -7.07 -9.35
CA GLU A 352 4.51 -7.51 -9.65
C GLU A 352 3.51 -7.13 -8.54
N LYS A 353 3.91 -7.30 -7.27
CA LYS A 353 3.09 -7.01 -6.08
C LYS A 353 2.96 -5.51 -5.77
N MET A 354 3.84 -4.70 -6.32
CA MET A 354 3.87 -3.25 -6.11
C MET A 354 3.45 -2.45 -7.35
N THR A 355 3.06 -3.11 -8.46
CA THR A 355 2.70 -2.44 -9.72
C THR A 355 1.44 -3.04 -10.32
N VAL A 356 1.55 -4.09 -11.11
CA VAL A 356 0.46 -4.65 -11.93
C VAL A 356 -0.66 -5.30 -11.11
N ASN A 357 -0.36 -5.95 -9.98
CA ASN A 357 -1.39 -6.61 -9.18
C ASN A 357 -2.34 -5.60 -8.52
N PRO A 358 -1.87 -4.57 -7.77
CA PRO A 358 -2.76 -3.54 -7.23
C PRO A 358 -3.48 -2.77 -8.34
N ALA A 359 -2.81 -2.41 -9.44
CA ALA A 359 -3.45 -1.74 -10.57
C ALA A 359 -4.59 -2.57 -11.18
N ARG A 360 -4.41 -3.89 -11.30
CA ARG A 360 -5.43 -4.80 -11.84
C ARG A 360 -6.65 -4.91 -10.94
N LEU A 361 -6.47 -5.01 -9.61
CA LEU A 361 -7.60 -5.09 -8.67
C LEU A 361 -8.47 -3.85 -8.75
N TYR A 362 -7.84 -2.68 -8.73
CA TYR A 362 -8.52 -1.38 -8.74
C TYR A 362 -8.85 -0.87 -10.16
N LYS A 363 -8.50 -1.64 -11.21
CA LYS A 363 -8.72 -1.29 -12.63
C LYS A 363 -8.06 0.02 -13.05
N PHE A 364 -6.89 0.32 -12.50
CA PHE A 364 -6.11 1.47 -12.91
C PHE A 364 -5.39 1.19 -14.23
N ASP A 365 -5.34 2.19 -15.10
CA ASP A 365 -4.61 2.12 -16.37
C ASP A 365 -3.12 2.46 -16.19
N CYS A 366 -2.47 1.75 -15.27
CA CYS A 366 -1.05 1.91 -14.92
C CYS A 366 -0.42 0.56 -14.54
N GLY A 367 0.82 0.58 -14.03
CA GLY A 367 1.53 -0.63 -13.57
C GLY A 367 2.18 -1.44 -14.69
N THR A 368 2.41 -0.83 -15.86
CA THR A 368 3.09 -1.41 -17.02
C THR A 368 3.95 -0.37 -17.74
N LEU A 369 4.94 -0.84 -18.51
CA LEU A 369 5.78 -0.04 -19.39
C LEU A 369 5.47 -0.34 -20.88
N GLU A 370 4.21 -0.22 -21.28
CA GLU A 370 3.80 -0.42 -22.66
C GLU A 370 3.84 0.87 -23.48
N GLU A 371 4.13 0.75 -24.78
CA GLU A 371 4.05 1.88 -25.71
C GLU A 371 2.63 2.46 -25.77
N GLY A 372 2.52 3.78 -25.73
CA GLY A 372 1.26 4.51 -25.73
C GLY A 372 0.64 4.72 -24.34
N LYS A 373 1.12 4.05 -23.30
CA LYS A 373 0.69 4.26 -21.91
C LYS A 373 1.36 5.47 -21.28
N ALA A 374 0.82 5.94 -20.15
CA ALA A 374 1.43 6.98 -19.35
C ALA A 374 2.86 6.60 -18.95
N ALA A 375 3.77 7.55 -18.99
CA ALA A 375 5.14 7.35 -18.57
C ALA A 375 5.24 7.51 -17.05
N ASP A 376 4.70 6.53 -16.35
CA ASP A 376 4.77 6.34 -14.91
C ASP A 376 5.88 5.34 -14.61
N ILE A 377 7.02 5.83 -14.12
CA ILE A 377 8.27 5.06 -14.08
C ILE A 377 8.99 5.32 -12.76
N VAL A 378 9.51 4.26 -12.15
CA VAL A 378 10.49 4.33 -11.07
C VAL A 378 11.85 3.85 -11.55
N ILE A 379 12.92 4.57 -11.19
CA ILE A 379 14.30 4.18 -11.43
C ILE A 379 15.00 4.05 -10.08
N PHE A 380 15.53 2.88 -9.77
CA PHE A 380 16.20 2.63 -8.50
C PHE A 380 17.46 1.76 -8.66
N ALA A 381 18.44 1.98 -7.78
CA ALA A 381 19.67 1.19 -7.71
C ALA A 381 19.49 0.03 -6.70
N PRO A 382 19.28 -1.23 -7.16
CA PRO A 382 18.88 -2.33 -6.29
C PRO A 382 19.98 -2.79 -5.33
N ASP A 383 21.24 -2.52 -5.66
CA ASP A 383 22.41 -2.93 -4.88
C ASP A 383 23.00 -1.80 -4.03
N GLU A 384 22.54 -0.57 -4.22
CA GLU A 384 22.97 0.57 -3.42
C GLU A 384 22.30 0.53 -2.05
N VAL A 385 23.13 0.65 -1.00
CA VAL A 385 22.67 0.76 0.39
C VAL A 385 22.46 2.23 0.71
N ARG A 386 21.30 2.54 1.27
CA ARG A 386 21.01 3.87 1.85
C ARG A 386 20.77 3.78 3.34
N THR A 387 21.13 4.79 4.09
CA THR A 387 20.67 5.00 5.45
C THR A 387 19.39 5.83 5.43
N VAL A 388 18.37 5.44 6.17
CA VAL A 388 17.13 6.21 6.34
C VAL A 388 17.40 7.34 7.31
N GLU A 389 17.72 8.54 6.83
CA GLU A 389 18.12 9.68 7.67
C GLU A 389 16.94 10.61 8.02
N SER A 390 15.97 10.73 7.12
CA SER A 390 14.79 11.59 7.23
C SER A 390 13.71 11.13 6.25
N PHE A 391 12.55 11.77 6.33
CA PHE A 391 11.40 11.53 5.45
C PHE A 391 10.94 12.83 4.76
N GLU A 392 10.42 12.71 3.54
CA GLU A 392 9.68 13.77 2.85
C GLU A 392 8.26 13.93 3.41
N SER A 393 7.71 12.87 4.03
CA SER A 393 6.50 12.92 4.83
C SER A 393 6.63 13.97 5.93
N LYS A 394 5.51 14.62 6.29
CA LYS A 394 5.44 15.54 7.42
C LYS A 394 5.74 14.85 8.75
N ALA A 395 5.48 13.55 8.84
CA ALA A 395 5.69 12.73 10.02
C ALA A 395 6.94 11.83 9.88
N GLU A 396 7.56 11.52 11.03
CA GLU A 396 8.76 10.67 11.11
C GLU A 396 8.54 9.41 11.99
N ASN A 397 7.29 9.04 12.24
CA ASN A 397 6.95 7.91 13.11
C ASN A 397 7.28 6.57 12.42
N SER A 398 8.54 6.14 12.52
CA SER A 398 9.05 4.92 11.90
C SER A 398 10.11 4.23 12.77
N PRO A 399 10.04 2.89 12.92
CA PRO A 399 11.11 2.11 13.54
C PRO A 399 12.34 1.95 12.62
N PHE A 400 12.23 2.37 11.36
CA PHE A 400 13.29 2.22 10.36
C PHE A 400 14.21 3.44 10.24
N LEU A 401 14.00 4.49 11.01
CA LEU A 401 14.92 5.64 11.06
C LEU A 401 16.31 5.14 11.50
N GLY A 402 17.35 5.50 10.75
CA GLY A 402 18.72 5.01 10.95
C GLY A 402 19.02 3.64 10.33
N ALA A 403 18.02 2.93 9.80
CA ALA A 403 18.24 1.62 9.17
C ALA A 403 19.03 1.74 7.86
N GLN A 404 19.87 0.73 7.60
CA GLN A 404 20.57 0.57 6.33
C GLN A 404 19.80 -0.42 5.45
N LEU A 405 19.31 0.04 4.31
CA LEU A 405 18.45 -0.70 3.42
C LEU A 405 19.00 -0.70 1.99
N TYR A 406 18.89 -1.83 1.30
CA TYR A 406 19.17 -1.92 -0.14
C TYR A 406 18.05 -1.31 -0.97
N GLY A 407 18.39 -0.78 -2.13
CA GLY A 407 17.44 -0.24 -3.08
C GLY A 407 17.18 1.24 -2.86
N LYS A 408 17.99 2.09 -3.50
CA LYS A 408 17.82 3.54 -3.47
C LYS A 408 17.04 4.00 -4.69
N VAL A 409 15.90 4.66 -4.49
CA VAL A 409 15.17 5.36 -5.56
C VAL A 409 16.04 6.52 -6.07
N LYS A 410 16.24 6.57 -7.38
CA LYS A 410 17.00 7.63 -8.07
C LYS A 410 16.09 8.63 -8.75
N TYR A 411 15.03 8.15 -9.36
CA TYR A 411 14.05 9.00 -10.03
C TYR A 411 12.66 8.36 -9.93
N THR A 412 11.66 9.21 -9.75
CA THR A 412 10.27 8.89 -9.99
C THR A 412 9.73 9.82 -11.07
N ILE A 413 9.09 9.25 -12.05
CA ILE A 413 8.53 9.94 -13.21
C ILE A 413 7.05 9.62 -13.23
N CYS A 414 6.21 10.64 -13.27
CA CYS A 414 4.77 10.54 -13.36
C CYS A 414 4.28 11.40 -14.52
N ASP A 415 3.44 10.84 -15.39
CA ASP A 415 3.01 11.50 -16.63
C ASP A 415 4.20 12.12 -17.40
N GLY A 416 5.29 11.36 -17.51
CA GLY A 416 6.49 11.76 -18.21
C GLY A 416 7.34 12.83 -17.51
N LYS A 417 6.90 13.40 -16.39
CA LYS A 417 7.63 14.43 -15.64
C LYS A 417 8.43 13.82 -14.51
N VAL A 418 9.68 14.23 -14.33
CA VAL A 418 10.47 13.83 -13.15
C VAL A 418 9.93 14.55 -11.92
N VAL A 419 9.28 13.79 -11.04
CA VAL A 419 8.63 14.29 -9.80
C VAL A 419 9.50 14.09 -8.56
N TYR A 420 10.53 13.23 -8.64
CA TYR A 420 11.52 13.03 -7.59
C TYR A 420 12.90 12.75 -8.17
N ARG A 421 13.96 13.30 -7.50
CA ARG A 421 15.38 13.04 -7.76
C ARG A 421 16.09 12.73 -6.44
N GLY A 422 16.59 11.47 -6.26
CA GLY A 422 17.25 10.95 -5.06
C GLY A 422 18.76 10.79 -5.14
#